data_e2867f52b19aae5aa7562a2be37d2b72
#
_entry.id   e2867f52b19aae5aa7562a2be37d2b72
#
_cell.length_a   1.000
_cell.length_b   1.000
_cell.length_c   1.000
_cell.angle_alpha   90.00
_cell.angle_beta   90.00
_cell.angle_gamma   90.00
#
_symmetry.space_group_name_H-M   'P 1'
#
loop_
_entity.id
_entity.type
_entity.pdbx_description
1 polymer ?
#
loop_
_entity_poly.entity_id
_entity_poly.type
_entity_poly.pdbx_seq_one_letter_code
_entity_poly.pdbx_strand_id
1 'polypeptide(L)'
;MILDKAQDKLNRTKKSINIRGVLHDFSRSMVMGIINLSPDSFHEASRAHGIDELLSQAEKHIIEGAQILDLGAYSSRPGADDISEDEELSRLISPLRELRKTYPELIISVDTFRSNVADQALSTGADIINDISGGKLDSNMFSILAKHKAPYIMMHMQGRPQTMQDHPEYTHVVDDLLLFFSNQIQQARNAGVHDIIIDPGIGFGKTLAHNYEILRSIERFEIFETPILIGISRKSVINKVLNTKAKYALNGSTALHAILASKTDAIFRVHDVKEMTEVLQISEMYRDVKTLV
;
A
#
# COMPACT_ATOMS: atom_id res chain seq x y z
N MET A 1 26.31 -17.86 -19.92
CA MET A 1 25.27 -17.20 -20.75
C MET A 1 23.91 -17.92 -20.76
N ILE A 2 23.81 -19.24 -20.94
CA ILE A 2 22.51 -19.97 -20.79
C ILE A 2 22.23 -20.27 -19.33
N LEU A 3 23.23 -20.51 -18.50
CA LEU A 3 23.11 -20.75 -17.05
C LEU A 3 22.65 -19.49 -16.28
N ASP A 4 23.09 -18.27 -16.68
CA ASP A 4 22.64 -17.03 -16.04
C ASP A 4 21.16 -16.73 -16.29
N LYS A 5 20.64 -17.04 -17.49
CA LYS A 5 19.19 -16.88 -17.79
C LYS A 5 18.32 -17.86 -17.01
N ALA A 6 18.82 -19.05 -16.70
CA ALA A 6 18.12 -20.04 -15.89
C ALA A 6 18.16 -19.65 -14.41
N GLN A 7 19.29 -19.11 -13.93
CA GLN A 7 19.47 -18.65 -12.56
C GLN A 7 18.57 -17.45 -12.23
N ASP A 8 18.48 -16.43 -13.12
CA ASP A 8 17.59 -15.27 -12.96
C ASP A 8 16.09 -15.63 -13.00
N LYS A 9 15.72 -16.65 -13.79
CA LYS A 9 14.33 -17.14 -13.82
C LYS A 9 13.99 -18.04 -12.62
N LEU A 10 14.96 -18.78 -12.08
CA LEU A 10 14.78 -19.65 -10.92
C LEU A 10 14.72 -18.87 -9.59
N ASN A 11 15.30 -17.67 -9.53
CA ASN A 11 15.35 -16.87 -8.30
C ASN A 11 14.17 -15.91 -8.11
N ARG A 12 13.26 -15.78 -9.09
CA ARG A 12 12.01 -15.03 -8.88
C ARG A 12 10.95 -16.00 -8.37
N THR A 13 10.78 -16.05 -7.06
CA THR A 13 9.61 -16.71 -6.45
C THR A 13 8.36 -16.07 -7.02
N LYS A 14 7.50 -16.86 -7.67
CA LYS A 14 6.23 -16.35 -8.20
C LYS A 14 5.36 -15.90 -7.02
N LYS A 15 5.19 -14.59 -6.86
CA LYS A 15 4.32 -14.00 -5.87
C LYS A 15 2.95 -13.82 -6.52
N SER A 16 2.01 -14.70 -6.22
CA SER A 16 0.64 -14.63 -6.76
C SER A 16 -0.34 -14.31 -5.65
N ILE A 17 -1.28 -13.42 -5.93
CA ILE A 17 -2.39 -13.05 -5.04
C ILE A 17 -3.70 -13.40 -5.75
N ASN A 18 -4.59 -14.08 -5.04
CA ASN A 18 -5.90 -14.41 -5.56
C ASN A 18 -6.86 -13.23 -5.32
N ILE A 19 -7.31 -12.61 -6.39
CA ILE A 19 -8.30 -11.52 -6.35
C ILE A 19 -9.56 -12.00 -7.10
N ARG A 20 -10.67 -12.08 -6.42
CA ARG A 20 -11.96 -12.53 -6.99
C ARG A 20 -11.89 -13.87 -7.72
N GLY A 21 -11.06 -14.80 -7.24
CA GLY A 21 -10.88 -16.12 -7.85
C GLY A 21 -9.88 -16.17 -9.01
N VAL A 22 -9.26 -15.06 -9.37
CA VAL A 22 -8.21 -14.96 -10.39
C VAL A 22 -6.86 -14.75 -9.74
N LEU A 23 -5.85 -15.54 -10.15
CA LEU A 23 -4.47 -15.36 -9.69
C LEU A 23 -3.80 -14.24 -10.48
N HIS A 24 -3.44 -13.19 -9.77
CA HIS A 24 -2.68 -12.06 -10.30
C HIS A 24 -1.20 -12.24 -9.96
N ASP A 25 -0.32 -11.94 -10.90
CA ASP A 25 1.14 -12.03 -10.73
C ASP A 25 1.68 -10.71 -10.13
N PHE A 26 2.18 -10.80 -8.91
CA PHE A 26 2.82 -9.72 -8.16
C PHE A 26 4.37 -9.87 -8.13
N SER A 27 4.94 -10.65 -9.03
CA SER A 27 6.41 -10.84 -9.13
C SER A 27 7.12 -9.66 -9.79
N ARG A 28 6.37 -8.68 -10.32
CA ARG A 28 6.89 -7.44 -10.90
C ARG A 28 6.38 -6.25 -10.13
N SER A 29 7.15 -5.16 -10.20
CA SER A 29 6.74 -3.90 -9.59
C SER A 29 5.43 -3.38 -10.18
N MET A 30 4.56 -2.85 -9.31
CA MET A 30 3.24 -2.32 -9.65
C MET A 30 3.06 -0.92 -9.06
N VAL A 31 2.19 -0.13 -9.67
CA VAL A 31 1.81 1.20 -9.15
C VAL A 31 0.42 1.13 -8.52
N MET A 32 0.35 1.54 -7.26
CA MET A 32 -0.89 1.74 -6.52
C MET A 32 -1.14 3.24 -6.33
N GLY A 33 -2.16 3.77 -6.99
CA GLY A 33 -2.57 5.17 -6.90
C GLY A 33 -3.39 5.44 -5.64
N ILE A 34 -3.04 6.50 -4.90
CA ILE A 34 -3.74 6.92 -3.68
C ILE A 34 -4.92 7.80 -4.04
N ILE A 35 -6.10 7.49 -3.51
CA ILE A 35 -7.28 8.36 -3.56
C ILE A 35 -7.76 8.62 -2.13
N ASN A 36 -7.60 9.87 -1.67
CA ASN A 36 -8.10 10.29 -0.36
C ASN A 36 -9.51 10.87 -0.51
N LEU A 37 -10.46 10.30 0.21
CA LEU A 37 -11.84 10.77 0.26
C LEU A 37 -11.93 11.89 1.30
N SER A 38 -11.89 13.15 0.85
CA SER A 38 -11.88 14.31 1.75
C SER A 38 -13.25 14.54 2.40
N PRO A 39 -13.30 15.06 3.64
CA PRO A 39 -14.56 15.36 4.33
C PRO A 39 -15.47 16.30 3.53
N ASP A 40 -14.88 17.31 2.88
CA ASP A 40 -15.64 18.37 2.21
C ASP A 40 -16.31 17.90 0.91
N SER A 41 -15.77 16.88 0.25
CA SER A 41 -16.24 16.39 -1.04
C SER A 41 -17.43 15.42 -0.92
N PHE A 42 -17.64 14.77 0.25
CA PHE A 42 -18.63 13.69 0.42
C PHE A 42 -19.73 14.01 1.44
N HIS A 43 -19.86 15.25 1.91
CA HIS A 43 -21.06 15.71 2.63
C HIS A 43 -22.30 15.67 1.73
N GLU A 44 -23.47 15.50 2.31
CA GLU A 44 -24.74 15.27 1.62
C GLU A 44 -25.03 16.30 0.49
N ALA A 45 -24.67 17.57 0.73
CA ALA A 45 -24.86 18.66 -0.22
C ALA A 45 -23.83 18.68 -1.40
N SER A 46 -22.66 18.05 -1.26
CA SER A 46 -21.57 18.04 -2.25
C SER A 46 -21.28 16.66 -2.82
N ARG A 47 -22.05 15.63 -2.44
CA ARG A 47 -21.78 14.21 -2.75
C ARG A 47 -21.65 13.92 -4.26
N ALA A 48 -22.51 14.51 -5.10
CA ALA A 48 -22.43 14.31 -6.54
C ALA A 48 -21.13 14.85 -7.12
N HIS A 49 -20.73 16.06 -6.70
CA HIS A 49 -19.45 16.66 -7.12
C HIS A 49 -18.24 15.85 -6.63
N GLY A 50 -18.27 15.33 -5.39
CA GLY A 50 -17.22 14.47 -4.87
C GLY A 50 -17.08 13.15 -5.63
N ILE A 51 -18.18 12.57 -6.13
CA ILE A 51 -18.13 11.38 -6.99
C ILE A 51 -17.51 11.69 -8.34
N ASP A 52 -17.85 12.83 -8.97
CA ASP A 52 -17.26 13.25 -10.25
C ASP A 52 -15.75 13.50 -10.11
N GLU A 53 -15.31 14.14 -9.01
CA GLU A 53 -13.89 14.31 -8.69
C GLU A 53 -13.18 12.98 -8.47
N LEU A 54 -13.79 12.04 -7.73
CA LEU A 54 -13.26 10.69 -7.55
C LEU A 54 -13.06 9.97 -8.87
N LEU A 55 -14.10 9.95 -9.73
CA LEU A 55 -14.03 9.26 -11.02
C LEU A 55 -12.99 9.89 -11.95
N SER A 56 -12.90 11.24 -11.97
CA SER A 56 -11.88 11.96 -12.72
C SER A 56 -10.47 11.65 -12.24
N GLN A 57 -10.26 11.58 -10.91
CA GLN A 57 -8.96 11.21 -10.34
C GLN A 57 -8.62 9.74 -10.60
N ALA A 58 -9.60 8.85 -10.52
CA ALA A 58 -9.43 7.43 -10.82
C ALA A 58 -9.06 7.23 -12.29
N GLU A 59 -9.78 7.86 -13.23
CA GLU A 59 -9.47 7.82 -14.66
C GLU A 59 -8.06 8.31 -14.94
N LYS A 60 -7.67 9.45 -14.36
CA LYS A 60 -6.32 9.98 -14.47
C LYS A 60 -5.28 8.95 -14.01
N HIS A 61 -5.44 8.36 -12.82
CA HIS A 61 -4.50 7.37 -12.30
C HIS A 61 -4.42 6.12 -13.18
N ILE A 62 -5.56 5.65 -13.72
CA ILE A 62 -5.61 4.49 -14.63
C ILE A 62 -4.85 4.81 -15.92
N ILE A 63 -5.10 5.96 -16.54
CA ILE A 63 -4.41 6.41 -17.77
C ILE A 63 -2.91 6.58 -17.53
N GLU A 64 -2.52 7.05 -16.35
CA GLU A 64 -1.11 7.21 -15.93
C GLU A 64 -0.42 5.88 -15.60
N GLY A 65 -1.15 4.75 -15.54
CA GLY A 65 -0.59 3.40 -15.39
C GLY A 65 -0.74 2.77 -14.02
N ALA A 66 -1.63 3.25 -13.14
CA ALA A 66 -1.96 2.57 -11.90
C ALA A 66 -2.69 1.26 -12.19
N GLN A 67 -2.22 0.16 -11.60
CA GLN A 67 -2.88 -1.15 -11.64
C GLN A 67 -3.84 -1.36 -10.45
N ILE A 68 -3.62 -0.63 -9.38
CA ILE A 68 -4.41 -0.70 -8.14
C ILE A 68 -4.76 0.73 -7.73
N LEU A 69 -5.99 0.97 -7.27
CA LEU A 69 -6.35 2.21 -6.57
C LEU A 69 -6.62 1.91 -5.10
N ASP A 70 -6.07 2.74 -4.22
CA ASP A 70 -6.23 2.60 -2.77
C ASP A 70 -7.05 3.77 -2.21
N LEU A 71 -8.28 3.46 -1.78
CA LEU A 71 -9.25 4.42 -1.27
C LEU A 71 -9.10 4.54 0.24
N GLY A 72 -8.85 5.75 0.75
CA GLY A 72 -8.79 6.04 2.17
C GLY A 72 -9.79 7.13 2.58
N ALA A 73 -10.69 6.80 3.49
CA ALA A 73 -11.62 7.76 4.09
C ALA A 73 -11.14 8.26 5.46
N TYR A 74 -10.23 7.53 6.10
CA TYR A 74 -9.57 7.88 7.35
C TYR A 74 -8.18 8.48 7.07
N SER A 75 -7.84 9.57 7.76
CA SER A 75 -6.50 10.15 7.65
C SER A 75 -5.58 9.64 8.77
N SER A 76 -4.58 8.84 8.40
CA SER A 76 -3.54 8.37 9.32
C SER A 76 -2.38 9.35 9.53
N ARG A 77 -2.50 10.59 9.03
CA ARG A 77 -1.46 11.63 9.21
C ARG A 77 -1.39 12.05 10.67
N PRO A 78 -0.18 12.28 11.23
CA PRO A 78 -0.04 12.83 12.57
C PRO A 78 -0.83 14.15 12.69
N GLY A 79 -1.66 14.25 13.74
CA GLY A 79 -2.47 15.44 14.00
C GLY A 79 -3.77 15.53 13.19
N ALA A 80 -4.13 14.50 12.42
CA ALA A 80 -5.46 14.42 11.82
C ALA A 80 -6.51 14.10 12.88
N ASP A 81 -7.73 14.62 12.70
CA ASP A 81 -8.87 14.31 13.56
C ASP A 81 -9.22 12.82 13.44
N ASP A 82 -9.53 12.21 14.58
CA ASP A 82 -10.08 10.87 14.62
C ASP A 82 -11.57 10.94 14.25
N ILE A 83 -11.96 10.13 13.26
CA ILE A 83 -13.36 10.05 12.82
C ILE A 83 -14.01 8.77 13.33
N SER A 84 -15.30 8.83 13.57
CA SER A 84 -16.08 7.65 13.95
C SER A 84 -16.14 6.62 12.82
N GLU A 85 -16.44 5.37 13.15
CA GLU A 85 -16.64 4.30 12.17
C GLU A 85 -17.81 4.62 11.22
N ASP A 86 -18.92 5.15 11.74
CA ASP A 86 -20.07 5.56 10.95
C ASP A 86 -19.70 6.66 9.94
N GLU A 87 -18.87 7.60 10.36
CA GLU A 87 -18.39 8.65 9.47
C GLU A 87 -17.46 8.11 8.39
N GLU A 88 -16.55 7.19 8.72
CA GLU A 88 -15.69 6.51 7.74
C GLU A 88 -16.55 5.76 6.71
N LEU A 89 -17.54 4.99 7.15
CA LEU A 89 -18.48 4.27 6.28
C LEU A 89 -19.25 5.23 5.36
N SER A 90 -19.76 6.34 5.91
CA SER A 90 -20.53 7.33 5.16
C SER A 90 -19.72 7.95 4.02
N ARG A 91 -18.42 8.18 4.25
CA ARG A 91 -17.48 8.71 3.26
C ARG A 91 -17.04 7.69 2.21
N LEU A 92 -16.95 6.40 2.59
CA LEU A 92 -16.33 5.36 1.78
C LEU A 92 -17.31 4.62 0.86
N ILE A 93 -18.46 4.18 1.40
CA ILE A 93 -19.28 3.14 0.73
C ILE A 93 -19.90 3.62 -0.59
N SER A 94 -20.42 4.86 -0.63
CA SER A 94 -21.00 5.40 -1.87
C SER A 94 -19.95 5.63 -2.97
N PRO A 95 -18.80 6.27 -2.68
CA PRO A 95 -17.68 6.38 -3.63
C PRO A 95 -17.18 5.04 -4.16
N LEU A 96 -16.97 4.08 -3.27
CA LEU A 96 -16.52 2.73 -3.65
C LEU A 96 -17.48 2.03 -4.61
N ARG A 97 -18.79 2.14 -4.35
CA ARG A 97 -19.84 1.54 -5.21
C ARG A 97 -19.81 2.14 -6.62
N GLU A 98 -19.71 3.47 -6.73
CA GLU A 98 -19.68 4.13 -8.03
C GLU A 98 -18.36 3.84 -8.78
N LEU A 99 -17.23 3.78 -8.07
CA LEU A 99 -15.96 3.39 -8.67
C LEU A 99 -16.00 1.96 -9.22
N ARG A 100 -16.49 1.00 -8.44
CA ARG A 100 -16.65 -0.41 -8.88
C ARG A 100 -17.58 -0.55 -10.07
N LYS A 101 -18.69 0.19 -10.06
CA LYS A 101 -19.66 0.19 -11.18
C LYS A 101 -19.03 0.73 -12.47
N THR A 102 -18.23 1.79 -12.37
CA THR A 102 -17.58 2.45 -13.51
C THR A 102 -16.41 1.64 -14.04
N TYR A 103 -15.62 1.02 -13.15
CA TYR A 103 -14.43 0.24 -13.48
C TYR A 103 -14.51 -1.19 -12.91
N PRO A 104 -15.28 -2.12 -13.54
CA PRO A 104 -15.52 -3.47 -12.99
C PRO A 104 -14.26 -4.31 -12.79
N GLU A 105 -13.25 -4.12 -13.65
CA GLU A 105 -12.02 -4.94 -13.65
C GLU A 105 -10.88 -4.31 -12.81
N LEU A 106 -11.04 -3.07 -12.36
CA LEU A 106 -10.03 -2.40 -11.55
C LEU A 106 -9.81 -3.11 -10.23
N ILE A 107 -8.57 -3.27 -9.81
CA ILE A 107 -8.24 -3.73 -8.46
C ILE A 107 -8.40 -2.54 -7.50
N ILE A 108 -9.32 -2.66 -6.54
CA ILE A 108 -9.63 -1.62 -5.57
C ILE A 108 -9.19 -2.09 -4.18
N SER A 109 -8.27 -1.36 -3.59
CA SER A 109 -7.86 -1.48 -2.19
C SER A 109 -8.59 -0.46 -1.34
N VAL A 110 -8.88 -0.80 -0.10
CA VAL A 110 -9.48 0.11 0.89
C VAL A 110 -8.57 0.20 2.11
N ASP A 111 -8.14 1.44 2.43
CA ASP A 111 -7.30 1.76 3.59
C ASP A 111 -8.18 1.90 4.84
N THR A 112 -8.24 0.87 5.68
CA THR A 112 -8.94 0.84 6.94
C THR A 112 -8.37 -0.20 7.91
N PHE A 113 -8.36 0.13 9.20
CA PHE A 113 -8.00 -0.79 10.29
C PHE A 113 -9.21 -1.29 11.09
N ARG A 114 -10.45 -0.95 10.66
CA ARG A 114 -11.69 -1.34 11.32
C ARG A 114 -12.34 -2.50 10.59
N SER A 115 -12.58 -3.60 11.29
CA SER A 115 -13.12 -4.83 10.69
C SER A 115 -14.52 -4.68 10.11
N ASN A 116 -15.39 -3.86 10.73
CA ASN A 116 -16.72 -3.60 10.20
C ASN A 116 -16.68 -2.75 8.91
N VAL A 117 -15.78 -1.77 8.83
CA VAL A 117 -15.56 -1.00 7.60
C VAL A 117 -15.03 -1.93 6.50
N ALA A 118 -14.10 -2.83 6.83
CA ALA A 118 -13.57 -3.83 5.91
C ALA A 118 -14.67 -4.78 5.39
N ASP A 119 -15.56 -5.29 6.27
CA ASP A 119 -16.67 -6.18 5.87
C ASP A 119 -17.62 -5.48 4.89
N GLN A 120 -17.99 -4.24 5.17
CA GLN A 120 -18.88 -3.46 4.29
C GLN A 120 -18.19 -3.07 2.98
N ALA A 121 -16.90 -2.69 3.02
CA ALA A 121 -16.13 -2.37 1.82
C ALA A 121 -16.00 -3.59 0.89
N LEU A 122 -15.63 -4.76 1.42
CA LEU A 122 -15.54 -6.01 0.65
C LEU A 122 -16.90 -6.42 0.09
N SER A 123 -17.97 -6.28 0.86
CA SER A 123 -19.35 -6.53 0.40
C SER A 123 -19.80 -5.56 -0.69
N THR A 124 -19.21 -4.36 -0.75
CA THR A 124 -19.54 -3.31 -1.73
C THR A 124 -18.71 -3.41 -3.01
N GLY A 125 -17.59 -4.16 -2.98
CA GLY A 125 -16.77 -4.43 -4.16
C GLY A 125 -15.30 -4.00 -4.03
N ALA A 126 -14.79 -3.78 -2.82
CA ALA A 126 -13.35 -3.74 -2.59
C ALA A 126 -12.74 -5.13 -2.84
N ASP A 127 -11.50 -5.17 -3.29
CA ASP A 127 -10.75 -6.41 -3.52
C ASP A 127 -9.75 -6.68 -2.42
N ILE A 128 -9.10 -5.64 -1.89
CA ILE A 128 -7.99 -5.73 -0.94
C ILE A 128 -8.30 -4.83 0.26
N ILE A 129 -7.93 -5.25 1.45
CA ILE A 129 -7.92 -4.39 2.63
C ILE A 129 -6.48 -4.01 2.96
N ASN A 130 -6.23 -2.70 3.06
CA ASN A 130 -4.96 -2.12 3.45
C ASN A 130 -5.05 -1.64 4.90
N ASP A 131 -4.44 -2.39 5.83
CA ASP A 131 -4.55 -2.12 7.27
C ASP A 131 -3.21 -1.64 7.84
N ILE A 132 -3.16 -0.37 8.20
CA ILE A 132 -1.99 0.28 8.82
C ILE A 132 -1.58 -0.32 10.16
N SER A 133 -2.44 -1.10 10.79
CA SER A 133 -2.18 -1.72 12.11
C SER A 133 -1.64 -3.15 12.03
N GLY A 134 -1.73 -3.80 10.85
CA GLY A 134 -1.40 -5.20 10.68
C GLY A 134 -2.27 -6.14 11.53
N GLY A 135 -3.55 -5.79 11.75
CA GLY A 135 -4.50 -6.56 12.54
C GLY A 135 -4.42 -6.33 14.05
N LYS A 136 -3.63 -5.35 14.52
CA LYS A 136 -3.45 -5.12 15.97
C LYS A 136 -4.51 -4.23 16.59
N LEU A 137 -5.16 -3.34 15.82
CA LEU A 137 -6.15 -2.42 16.33
C LEU A 137 -7.56 -3.01 16.40
N ASP A 138 -7.86 -4.02 15.58
CA ASP A 138 -9.14 -4.72 15.57
C ASP A 138 -8.93 -6.23 15.46
N SER A 139 -9.25 -6.95 16.54
CA SER A 139 -9.05 -8.41 16.64
C SER A 139 -9.94 -9.22 15.70
N ASN A 140 -11.01 -8.64 15.14
CA ASN A 140 -11.90 -9.28 14.20
C ASN A 140 -11.42 -9.18 12.73
N MET A 141 -10.40 -8.37 12.44
CA MET A 141 -9.92 -8.14 11.08
C MET A 141 -9.65 -9.43 10.32
N PHE A 142 -8.86 -10.34 10.89
CA PHE A 142 -8.51 -11.59 10.21
C PHE A 142 -9.71 -12.49 9.95
N SER A 143 -10.71 -12.50 10.84
CA SER A 143 -11.93 -13.30 10.65
C SER A 143 -12.79 -12.76 9.49
N ILE A 144 -12.87 -11.44 9.33
CA ILE A 144 -13.56 -10.79 8.21
C ILE A 144 -12.85 -11.06 6.91
N LEU A 145 -11.52 -10.91 6.86
CA LEU A 145 -10.74 -11.21 5.67
C LEU A 145 -10.88 -12.67 5.22
N ALA A 146 -10.83 -13.61 6.17
CA ALA A 146 -11.03 -15.03 5.90
C ALA A 146 -12.43 -15.34 5.36
N LYS A 147 -13.48 -14.72 5.94
CA LYS A 147 -14.88 -14.82 5.48
C LYS A 147 -15.01 -14.43 4.00
N HIS A 148 -14.38 -13.33 3.61
CA HIS A 148 -14.42 -12.82 2.22
C HIS A 148 -13.35 -13.42 1.31
N LYS A 149 -12.40 -14.20 1.85
CA LYS A 149 -11.19 -14.66 1.14
C LYS A 149 -10.44 -13.51 0.49
N ALA A 150 -10.39 -12.37 1.18
CA ALA A 150 -9.83 -11.14 0.67
C ALA A 150 -8.32 -11.07 0.89
N PRO A 151 -7.55 -10.60 -0.09
CA PRO A 151 -6.16 -10.23 0.09
C PRO A 151 -6.00 -9.11 1.13
N TYR A 152 -4.89 -9.14 1.82
CA TYR A 152 -4.61 -8.27 2.94
C TYR A 152 -3.25 -7.61 2.85
N ILE A 153 -3.21 -6.29 2.90
CA ILE A 153 -1.98 -5.53 3.09
C ILE A 153 -1.79 -5.31 4.58
N MET A 154 -0.77 -5.97 5.10
CA MET A 154 -0.39 -5.99 6.51
C MET A 154 0.73 -4.99 6.74
N MET A 155 0.45 -3.83 7.36
CA MET A 155 1.48 -2.84 7.65
C MET A 155 1.98 -2.93 9.09
N HIS A 156 3.25 -2.63 9.30
CA HIS A 156 3.83 -2.46 10.62
C HIS A 156 3.77 -1.01 11.09
N MET A 157 3.16 -0.80 12.24
CA MET A 157 3.17 0.47 12.98
C MET A 157 3.46 0.21 14.46
N GLN A 158 4.25 1.08 15.09
CA GLN A 158 4.40 1.10 16.55
C GLN A 158 3.47 2.18 17.13
N GLY A 159 2.68 1.81 18.15
CA GLY A 159 1.70 2.71 18.77
C GLY A 159 0.41 2.86 17.96
N ARG A 160 -0.20 4.03 18.02
CA ARG A 160 -1.43 4.41 17.29
C ARG A 160 -1.14 5.60 16.39
N PRO A 161 -1.92 5.85 15.33
CA PRO A 161 -1.67 6.97 14.40
C PRO A 161 -1.43 8.32 15.07
N GLN A 162 -2.16 8.61 16.16
CA GLN A 162 -2.08 9.88 16.89
C GLN A 162 -0.79 10.01 17.71
N THR A 163 -0.24 8.90 18.24
CA THR A 163 0.88 8.87 19.19
C THR A 163 2.11 8.15 18.66
N MET A 164 2.06 7.58 17.47
CA MET A 164 3.13 6.74 16.89
C MET A 164 4.49 7.43 16.74
N GLN A 165 4.52 8.76 16.72
CA GLN A 165 5.76 9.52 16.59
C GLN A 165 6.40 9.87 17.94
N ASP A 166 5.70 9.55 19.07
CA ASP A 166 6.19 9.83 20.40
C ASP A 166 7.15 8.71 20.82
N HIS A 167 8.45 9.00 20.74
CA HIS A 167 9.54 8.11 21.19
C HIS A 167 9.48 6.66 20.63
N PRO A 168 9.54 6.45 19.29
CA PRO A 168 9.57 5.12 18.73
C PRO A 168 10.89 4.41 19.11
N GLU A 169 10.79 3.27 19.78
CA GLU A 169 11.94 2.50 20.29
C GLU A 169 12.04 1.15 19.57
N TYR A 170 13.24 0.83 19.07
CA TYR A 170 13.59 -0.46 18.46
C TYR A 170 14.97 -0.86 18.95
N THR A 171 15.18 -2.15 19.19
CA THR A 171 16.51 -2.69 19.44
C THR A 171 17.30 -2.79 18.14
N HIS A 172 16.70 -3.43 17.14
CA HIS A 172 17.19 -3.54 15.77
C HIS A 172 15.97 -3.45 14.84
N VAL A 173 15.68 -2.28 14.30
CA VAL A 173 14.40 -1.98 13.63
C VAL A 173 14.04 -3.00 12.54
N VAL A 174 15.01 -3.45 11.73
CA VAL A 174 14.75 -4.41 10.66
C VAL A 174 14.41 -5.79 11.23
N ASP A 175 15.16 -6.26 12.23
CA ASP A 175 14.94 -7.56 12.86
C ASP A 175 13.62 -7.59 13.65
N ASP A 176 13.30 -6.49 14.34
CA ASP A 176 12.04 -6.32 15.06
C ASP A 176 10.84 -6.39 14.08
N LEU A 177 10.96 -5.76 12.90
CA LEU A 177 9.96 -5.85 11.86
C LEU A 177 9.83 -7.26 11.26
N LEU A 178 10.96 -7.95 11.03
CA LEU A 178 10.94 -9.33 10.54
C LEU A 178 10.24 -10.25 11.54
N LEU A 179 10.52 -10.10 12.84
CA LEU A 179 9.83 -10.86 13.88
C LEU A 179 8.32 -10.53 13.93
N PHE A 180 7.97 -9.25 13.81
CA PHE A 180 6.57 -8.82 13.73
C PHE A 180 5.83 -9.52 12.57
N PHE A 181 6.37 -9.44 11.34
CA PHE A 181 5.74 -10.06 10.19
C PHE A 181 5.67 -11.57 10.31
N SER A 182 6.72 -12.23 10.81
CA SER A 182 6.69 -13.67 11.06
C SER A 182 5.49 -14.07 11.93
N ASN A 183 5.29 -13.36 13.04
CA ASN A 183 4.22 -13.64 13.99
C ASN A 183 2.82 -13.30 13.39
N GLN A 184 2.69 -12.14 12.75
CA GLN A 184 1.39 -11.70 12.23
C GLN A 184 0.94 -12.49 10.99
N ILE A 185 1.86 -12.86 10.10
CA ILE A 185 1.58 -13.74 8.96
C ILE A 185 1.09 -15.09 9.46
N GLN A 186 1.73 -15.66 10.49
CA GLN A 186 1.29 -16.92 11.08
C GLN A 186 -0.12 -16.81 11.67
N GLN A 187 -0.44 -15.74 12.41
CA GLN A 187 -1.76 -15.53 12.98
C GLN A 187 -2.82 -15.36 11.87
N ALA A 188 -2.54 -14.56 10.84
CA ALA A 188 -3.42 -14.36 9.71
C ALA A 188 -3.70 -15.67 8.97
N ARG A 189 -2.66 -16.47 8.69
CA ARG A 189 -2.79 -17.80 8.04
C ARG A 189 -3.60 -18.78 8.89
N ASN A 190 -3.40 -18.80 10.21
CA ASN A 190 -4.18 -19.63 11.13
C ASN A 190 -5.67 -19.24 11.15
N ALA A 191 -5.98 -17.97 10.91
CA ALA A 191 -7.35 -17.47 10.76
C ALA A 191 -7.96 -17.71 9.38
N GLY A 192 -7.17 -18.21 8.40
CA GLY A 192 -7.63 -18.48 7.03
C GLY A 192 -7.34 -17.37 6.02
N VAL A 193 -6.50 -16.38 6.36
CA VAL A 193 -6.04 -15.34 5.43
C VAL A 193 -4.76 -15.84 4.74
N HIS A 194 -4.81 -16.07 3.44
CA HIS A 194 -3.70 -16.66 2.68
C HIS A 194 -2.98 -15.66 1.78
N ASP A 195 -3.71 -14.73 1.20
CA ASP A 195 -3.21 -13.73 0.26
C ASP A 195 -2.75 -12.49 1.02
N ILE A 196 -1.46 -12.42 1.34
CA ILE A 196 -0.88 -11.40 2.20
C ILE A 196 0.16 -10.60 1.42
N ILE A 197 0.11 -9.28 1.56
CA ILE A 197 1.09 -8.31 1.10
C ILE A 197 1.63 -7.62 2.36
N ILE A 198 2.94 -7.44 2.48
CA ILE A 198 3.53 -6.78 3.66
C ILE A 198 3.96 -5.36 3.35
N ASP A 199 3.72 -4.42 4.28
CA ASP A 199 4.22 -3.04 4.22
C ASP A 199 5.08 -2.75 5.47
N PRO A 200 6.37 -2.47 5.33
CA PRO A 200 7.24 -2.11 6.47
C PRO A 200 6.82 -0.84 7.22
N GLY A 201 5.86 -0.09 6.70
CA GLY A 201 5.26 1.08 7.37
C GLY A 201 6.24 2.24 7.49
N ILE A 202 6.83 2.68 6.38
CA ILE A 202 7.74 3.83 6.35
C ILE A 202 7.01 5.10 6.79
N GLY A 203 7.57 5.77 7.81
CA GLY A 203 6.98 6.99 8.40
C GLY A 203 5.98 6.74 9.53
N PHE A 204 5.70 5.48 9.88
CA PHE A 204 4.76 5.11 10.94
C PHE A 204 5.51 4.59 12.17
N GLY A 205 5.54 5.38 13.25
CA GLY A 205 6.21 5.00 14.51
C GLY A 205 7.71 4.70 14.33
N LYS A 206 8.42 5.53 13.58
CA LYS A 206 9.85 5.32 13.25
C LYS A 206 10.59 6.65 13.13
N THR A 207 11.82 6.69 13.63
CA THR A 207 12.73 7.83 13.42
C THR A 207 13.17 7.93 11.96
N LEU A 208 13.79 9.02 11.56
CA LEU A 208 14.37 9.17 10.22
C LEU A 208 15.43 8.08 9.96
N ALA A 209 16.29 7.82 10.93
CA ALA A 209 17.32 6.78 10.83
C ALA A 209 16.70 5.38 10.65
N HIS A 210 15.70 5.02 11.46
CA HIS A 210 14.99 3.75 11.34
C HIS A 210 14.36 3.56 9.94
N ASN A 211 13.75 4.61 9.39
CA ASN A 211 13.17 4.54 8.06
C ASN A 211 14.22 4.25 6.98
N TYR A 212 15.36 4.95 7.01
CA TYR A 212 16.43 4.72 6.03
C TYR A 212 17.13 3.38 6.20
N GLU A 213 17.23 2.86 7.43
CA GLU A 213 17.74 1.52 7.69
C GLU A 213 16.84 0.44 7.09
N ILE A 214 15.51 0.58 7.24
CA ILE A 214 14.53 -0.33 6.61
C ILE A 214 14.64 -0.25 5.08
N LEU A 215 14.63 0.95 4.49
CA LEU A 215 14.71 1.15 3.04
C LEU A 215 16.02 0.60 2.47
N ARG A 216 17.14 0.76 3.19
CA ARG A 216 18.43 0.18 2.80
C ARG A 216 18.41 -1.34 2.78
N SER A 217 17.62 -1.94 3.68
CA SER A 217 17.55 -3.38 3.92
C SER A 217 16.27 -4.00 3.38
N ILE A 218 15.57 -3.36 2.45
CA ILE A 218 14.24 -3.76 1.96
C ILE A 218 14.22 -5.19 1.41
N GLU A 219 15.31 -5.63 0.80
CA GLU A 219 15.47 -6.97 0.22
C GLU A 219 15.38 -8.09 1.29
N ARG A 220 15.66 -7.78 2.57
CA ARG A 220 15.55 -8.77 3.67
C ARG A 220 14.11 -9.24 3.90
N PHE A 221 13.11 -8.43 3.50
CA PHE A 221 11.70 -8.79 3.65
C PHE A 221 11.23 -9.80 2.59
N GLU A 222 12.03 -10.06 1.56
CA GLU A 222 11.75 -11.11 0.56
C GLU A 222 11.74 -12.52 1.16
N ILE A 223 12.30 -12.72 2.36
CA ILE A 223 12.26 -13.99 3.10
C ILE A 223 10.82 -14.51 3.33
N PHE A 224 9.83 -13.62 3.34
CA PHE A 224 8.42 -14.01 3.54
C PHE A 224 7.76 -14.55 2.27
N GLU A 225 8.40 -14.43 1.10
CA GLU A 225 7.89 -14.86 -0.20
C GLU A 225 6.51 -14.25 -0.53
N THR A 226 6.21 -13.09 0.06
CA THR A 226 5.00 -12.29 -0.19
C THR A 226 5.34 -11.02 -0.97
N PRO A 227 4.39 -10.42 -1.72
CA PRO A 227 4.60 -9.10 -2.27
C PRO A 227 4.89 -8.08 -1.16
N ILE A 228 5.71 -7.07 -1.48
CA ILE A 228 6.05 -5.97 -0.59
C ILE A 228 5.37 -4.70 -1.11
N LEU A 229 4.72 -3.94 -0.23
CA LEU A 229 4.24 -2.59 -0.53
C LEU A 229 5.20 -1.56 0.06
N ILE A 230 5.48 -0.51 -0.70
CA ILE A 230 6.34 0.60 -0.29
C ILE A 230 5.58 1.92 -0.46
N GLY A 231 5.28 2.59 0.66
CA GLY A 231 4.61 3.88 0.68
C GLY A 231 5.53 4.99 1.19
N ILE A 232 6.27 5.67 0.30
CA ILE A 232 7.18 6.78 0.66
C ILE A 232 6.79 8.11 0.02
N SER A 233 5.83 8.12 -0.91
CA SER A 233 5.44 9.28 -1.71
C SER A 233 5.12 10.49 -0.83
N ARG A 234 5.88 11.58 -1.02
CA ARG A 234 5.73 12.88 -0.34
C ARG A 234 5.79 12.83 1.20
N LYS A 235 6.29 11.72 1.78
CA LYS A 235 6.38 11.54 3.23
C LYS A 235 7.53 12.34 3.87
N SER A 236 7.45 12.49 5.18
CA SER A 236 8.43 13.23 6.00
C SER A 236 9.86 12.68 5.90
N VAL A 237 10.03 11.41 5.55
CA VAL A 237 11.35 10.79 5.32
C VAL A 237 12.12 11.46 4.18
N ILE A 238 11.42 12.02 3.19
CA ILE A 238 12.00 12.79 2.08
C ILE A 238 12.11 14.26 2.48
N ASN A 239 11.03 14.81 3.04
CA ASN A 239 10.92 16.23 3.36
C ASN A 239 11.97 16.68 4.36
N LYS A 240 12.26 15.84 5.38
CA LYS A 240 13.28 16.13 6.40
C LYS A 240 14.71 16.15 5.84
N VAL A 241 15.03 15.25 4.90
CA VAL A 241 16.35 15.19 4.27
C VAL A 241 16.58 16.40 3.36
N LEU A 242 15.55 16.78 2.58
CA LEU A 242 15.64 17.86 1.61
C LEU A 242 15.30 19.25 2.21
N ASN A 243 14.94 19.29 3.48
CA ASN A 243 14.44 20.49 4.15
C ASN A 243 13.34 21.20 3.34
N THR A 244 12.32 20.43 2.91
CA THR A 244 11.25 20.89 2.04
C THR A 244 9.87 20.54 2.59
N LYS A 245 8.81 21.00 1.91
CA LYS A 245 7.42 20.64 2.23
C LYS A 245 6.92 19.54 1.28
N ALA A 246 5.91 18.76 1.71
CA ALA A 246 5.35 17.66 0.95
C ALA A 246 4.95 18.03 -0.50
N LYS A 247 4.41 19.24 -0.72
CA LYS A 247 4.03 19.72 -2.06
C LYS A 247 5.21 19.87 -3.04
N TYR A 248 6.44 19.98 -2.54
CA TYR A 248 7.67 20.11 -3.33
C TYR A 248 8.53 18.84 -3.31
N ALA A 249 8.01 17.73 -2.75
CA ALA A 249 8.77 16.50 -2.56
C ALA A 249 8.77 15.56 -3.78
N LEU A 250 8.19 15.95 -4.90
CA LEU A 250 8.09 15.11 -6.11
C LEU A 250 9.46 14.56 -6.54
N ASN A 251 10.43 15.45 -6.78
CA ASN A 251 11.76 15.03 -7.20
C ASN A 251 12.44 14.08 -6.21
N GLY A 252 12.33 14.36 -4.90
CA GLY A 252 12.87 13.48 -3.86
C GLY A 252 12.15 12.13 -3.79
N SER A 253 10.83 12.12 -4.01
CA SER A 253 10.03 10.89 -4.11
C SER A 253 10.50 10.05 -5.30
N THR A 254 10.61 10.66 -6.48
CA THR A 254 11.07 10.00 -7.71
C THR A 254 12.46 9.40 -7.55
N ALA A 255 13.41 10.18 -7.00
CA ALA A 255 14.78 9.71 -6.75
C ALA A 255 14.82 8.50 -5.80
N LEU A 256 14.09 8.55 -4.67
CA LEU A 256 14.08 7.45 -3.71
C LEU A 256 13.32 6.22 -4.26
N HIS A 257 12.24 6.42 -5.02
CA HIS A 257 11.55 5.34 -5.73
C HIS A 257 12.45 4.65 -6.74
N ALA A 258 13.27 5.39 -7.52
CA ALA A 258 14.20 4.81 -8.49
C ALA A 258 15.26 3.93 -7.79
N ILE A 259 15.79 4.37 -6.66
CA ILE A 259 16.74 3.58 -5.86
C ILE A 259 16.06 2.28 -5.38
N LEU A 260 14.83 2.33 -4.90
CA LEU A 260 14.12 1.16 -4.38
C LEU A 260 13.67 0.21 -5.48
N ALA A 261 13.17 0.74 -6.60
CA ALA A 261 12.78 -0.06 -7.76
C ALA A 261 13.95 -0.78 -8.42
N SER A 262 15.19 -0.28 -8.25
CA SER A 262 16.39 -1.00 -8.70
C SER A 262 16.78 -2.17 -7.79
N LYS A 263 16.32 -2.18 -6.53
CA LYS A 263 16.66 -3.18 -5.51
C LYS A 263 15.67 -4.33 -5.42
N THR A 264 14.38 -4.05 -5.47
CA THR A 264 13.31 -5.04 -5.25
C THR A 264 12.10 -4.76 -6.11
N ASP A 265 11.37 -5.82 -6.47
CA ASP A 265 10.04 -5.70 -7.05
C ASP A 265 9.02 -5.49 -5.93
N ALA A 266 8.24 -4.41 -6.03
CA ALA A 266 7.29 -4.00 -5.00
C ALA A 266 6.04 -3.32 -5.59
N ILE A 267 5.00 -3.21 -4.78
CA ILE A 267 3.86 -2.34 -5.04
C ILE A 267 4.23 -0.95 -4.49
N PHE A 268 4.34 0.04 -5.37
CA PHE A 268 4.63 1.41 -4.98
C PHE A 268 3.33 2.21 -4.81
N ARG A 269 3.01 2.56 -3.56
CA ARG A 269 1.83 3.34 -3.20
C ARG A 269 2.15 4.83 -3.28
N VAL A 270 1.55 5.52 -4.25
CA VAL A 270 1.96 6.87 -4.65
C VAL A 270 0.80 7.83 -4.90
N HIS A 271 1.08 9.15 -4.76
CA HIS A 271 0.21 10.23 -5.24
C HIS A 271 0.49 10.57 -6.71
N ASP A 272 1.74 10.39 -7.16
CA ASP A 272 2.26 10.81 -8.46
C ASP A 272 2.45 9.56 -9.33
N VAL A 273 1.33 9.08 -9.92
CA VAL A 273 1.28 7.80 -10.63
C VAL A 273 2.14 7.83 -11.89
N LYS A 274 2.04 8.90 -12.70
CA LYS A 274 2.80 9.04 -13.94
C LYS A 274 4.29 8.93 -13.69
N GLU A 275 4.81 9.70 -12.73
CA GLU A 275 6.24 9.73 -12.41
C GLU A 275 6.74 8.39 -11.87
N MET A 276 5.88 7.67 -11.12
CA MET A 276 6.23 6.32 -10.67
C MET A 276 6.25 5.31 -11.82
N THR A 277 5.31 5.39 -12.74
CA THR A 277 5.26 4.55 -13.94
C THR A 277 6.52 4.76 -14.79
N GLU A 278 6.94 6.02 -14.98
CA GLU A 278 8.19 6.35 -15.67
C GLU A 278 9.43 5.77 -14.95
N VAL A 279 9.46 5.84 -13.61
CA VAL A 279 10.52 5.22 -12.79
C VAL A 279 10.57 3.72 -13.02
N LEU A 280 9.43 3.02 -13.04
CA LEU A 280 9.40 1.57 -13.25
C LEU A 280 9.90 1.20 -14.64
N GLN A 281 9.47 1.92 -15.67
CA GLN A 281 9.92 1.68 -17.06
C GLN A 281 11.45 1.83 -17.18
N ILE A 282 12.02 2.89 -16.61
CA ILE A 282 13.47 3.12 -16.62
C ILE A 282 14.20 2.06 -15.80
N SER A 283 13.68 1.71 -14.61
CA SER A 283 14.29 0.72 -13.74
C SER A 283 14.26 -0.69 -14.33
N GLU A 284 13.18 -1.08 -15.01
CA GLU A 284 13.07 -2.35 -15.73
C GLU A 284 14.10 -2.42 -16.86
N MET A 285 14.23 -1.37 -17.66
CA MET A 285 15.20 -1.26 -18.73
C MET A 285 16.63 -1.33 -18.21
N TYR A 286 16.92 -0.65 -17.09
CA TYR A 286 18.23 -0.68 -16.46
C TYR A 286 18.61 -2.07 -15.94
N ARG A 287 17.65 -2.82 -15.38
CA ARG A 287 17.86 -4.18 -14.87
C ARG A 287 17.96 -5.23 -15.98
N ASP A 288 17.27 -5.06 -17.10
CA ASP A 288 17.23 -6.03 -18.20
C ASP A 288 17.55 -5.39 -19.56
N VAL A 289 18.83 -5.06 -19.76
CA VAL A 289 19.35 -4.51 -21.03
C VAL A 289 19.15 -5.46 -22.22
N LYS A 290 18.85 -6.75 -21.97
CA LYS A 290 18.67 -7.77 -23.02
C LYS A 290 17.33 -7.67 -23.76
N THR A 291 16.39 -6.88 -23.30
CA THR A 291 15.12 -6.61 -24.00
C THR A 291 15.28 -5.65 -25.19
N LEU A 292 16.44 -5.03 -25.36
CA LEU A 292 16.73 -4.08 -26.43
C LEU A 292 17.43 -4.68 -27.67
N VAL A 293 17.70 -6.01 -27.66
CA VAL A 293 18.45 -6.69 -28.76
C VAL A 293 17.59 -7.76 -29.40
#